data_ffb8b6d4def45ba0421af6c3ffd669b3
#
_entry.id   ffb8b6d4def45ba0421af6c3ffd669b3
#
_cell.length_a   1.000
_cell.length_b   1.000
_cell.length_c   1.000
_cell.angle_alpha   90.00
_cell.angle_beta   90.00
_cell.angle_gamma   90.00
#
_symmetry.space_group_name_H-M   'P 1'
#
loop_
_entity.id
_entity.type
_entity.pdbx_description
1 polymer ?
#
loop_
_entity_poly.entity_id
_entity_poly.type
_entity_poly.pdbx_seq_one_letter_code
_entity_poly.pdbx_strand_id
1 'polypeptide(L)'
;MDYLTACCTAKNEASYIAEWIAFHLTTGFDRLVIIDNGSTDGTGNVARTFGFTGQVDVIDWPGPGTQIEMYEKVARDYRDRTEWLAFIDADEFLYPVEGPDLRKTLAEMGDIDGVGVHWHIYGSDGHTEAVPGLTVENYTRRAEDTFLFNRHIKTVARAARIEKVYSSHLIGTAGGLVDDGGAPIPMTEPHGFYADKPACWNRFRINHYHTRSWGEYQIKASRGYFGVDDEKLASEQRIADMFACHDRNEVKDDSATRFVPGMHPLLRQAEGRLPS
;
A
#
# COMPACT_ATOMS: atom_id res chain seq x y z
N MET A 1 11.15 -16.08 -13.18
CA MET A 1 9.80 -15.71 -12.73
C MET A 1 9.91 -15.28 -11.27
N ASP A 2 9.48 -14.08 -10.95
CA ASP A 2 9.48 -13.59 -9.58
C ASP A 2 8.44 -14.35 -8.75
N TYR A 3 8.65 -14.50 -7.44
CA TYR A 3 7.64 -15.14 -6.57
C TYR A 3 6.59 -14.12 -6.12
N LEU A 4 7.02 -12.92 -5.70
CA LEU A 4 6.13 -11.89 -5.16
C LEU A 4 6.44 -10.51 -5.75
N THR A 5 5.46 -9.91 -6.42
CA THR A 5 5.54 -8.57 -6.99
C THR A 5 4.50 -7.66 -6.33
N ALA A 6 4.85 -6.42 -5.99
CA ALA A 6 3.88 -5.38 -5.64
C ALA A 6 3.70 -4.38 -6.78
N CYS A 7 2.46 -3.93 -6.95
CA CYS A 7 2.11 -2.81 -7.82
C CYS A 7 1.60 -1.64 -6.98
N CYS A 8 2.16 -0.46 -7.19
CA CYS A 8 1.76 0.79 -6.57
C CYS A 8 1.49 1.85 -7.64
N THR A 9 0.36 2.54 -7.55
CA THR A 9 0.14 3.78 -8.30
C THR A 9 0.53 4.96 -7.43
N ALA A 10 1.35 5.86 -7.95
CA ALA A 10 1.85 7.01 -7.22
C ALA A 10 1.57 8.31 -8.00
N LYS A 11 1.19 9.37 -7.27
CA LYS A 11 1.06 10.73 -7.81
C LYS A 11 1.50 11.73 -6.76
N ASN A 12 2.61 12.42 -7.04
CA ASN A 12 3.21 13.40 -6.13
C ASN A 12 3.54 12.81 -4.74
N GLU A 13 4.25 11.69 -4.73
CA GLU A 13 4.70 10.95 -3.54
C GLU A 13 6.24 10.96 -3.37
N ALA A 14 6.94 11.96 -3.93
CA ALA A 14 8.41 12.01 -3.91
C ALA A 14 9.01 11.92 -2.50
N SER A 15 8.32 12.48 -1.49
CA SER A 15 8.77 12.45 -0.10
C SER A 15 8.66 11.07 0.57
N TYR A 16 7.87 10.13 -0.01
CA TYR A 16 7.51 8.87 0.66
C TYR A 16 7.86 7.63 -0.14
N ILE A 17 7.91 7.75 -1.48
CA ILE A 17 8.06 6.59 -2.36
C ILE A 17 9.39 5.84 -2.13
N ALA A 18 10.45 6.53 -1.72
CA ALA A 18 11.72 5.90 -1.39
C ALA A 18 11.60 4.97 -0.18
N GLU A 19 10.93 5.42 0.87
CA GLU A 19 10.65 4.61 2.06
C GLU A 19 9.80 3.40 1.71
N TRP A 20 8.70 3.60 0.94
CA TRP A 20 7.81 2.54 0.50
C TRP A 20 8.57 1.45 -0.28
N ILE A 21 9.44 1.84 -1.22
CA ILE A 21 10.27 0.91 -2.00
C ILE A 21 11.23 0.14 -1.08
N ALA A 22 11.99 0.85 -0.25
CA ALA A 22 12.96 0.21 0.65
C ALA A 22 12.29 -0.77 1.62
N PHE A 23 11.11 -0.42 2.16
CA PHE A 23 10.35 -1.27 3.06
C PHE A 23 9.92 -2.56 2.37
N HIS A 24 9.27 -2.47 1.21
CA HIS A 24 8.74 -3.64 0.53
C HIS A 24 9.85 -4.57 -0.01
N LEU A 25 10.98 -4.03 -0.44
CA LEU A 25 12.15 -4.86 -0.75
C LEU A 25 12.67 -5.61 0.50
N THR A 26 12.62 -4.95 1.66
CA THR A 26 13.07 -5.56 2.93
C THR A 26 12.09 -6.61 3.45
N THR A 27 10.79 -6.50 3.14
CA THR A 27 9.77 -7.47 3.58
C THR A 27 9.63 -8.68 2.65
N GLY A 28 10.43 -8.77 1.57
CA GLY A 28 10.54 -9.98 0.75
C GLY A 28 9.87 -9.90 -0.62
N PHE A 29 9.53 -8.70 -1.11
CA PHE A 29 9.13 -8.56 -2.52
C PHE A 29 10.34 -8.74 -3.44
N ASP A 30 10.18 -9.58 -4.47
CA ASP A 30 11.19 -9.78 -5.51
C ASP A 30 11.18 -8.64 -6.52
N ARG A 31 9.99 -8.01 -6.73
CA ARG A 31 9.81 -6.92 -7.67
C ARG A 31 8.77 -5.91 -7.18
N LEU A 32 9.03 -4.64 -7.50
CA LEU A 32 8.10 -3.54 -7.27
C LEU A 32 7.83 -2.84 -8.61
N VAL A 33 6.56 -2.65 -8.93
CA VAL A 33 6.09 -1.93 -10.13
C VAL A 33 5.47 -0.62 -9.67
N ILE A 34 6.14 0.48 -9.95
CA ILE A 34 5.66 1.82 -9.60
C ILE A 34 5.06 2.45 -10.85
N ILE A 35 3.77 2.77 -10.82
CA ILE A 35 3.11 3.51 -11.89
C ILE A 35 3.07 4.98 -11.47
N ASP A 36 3.89 5.79 -12.13
CA ASP A 36 3.90 7.24 -11.93
C ASP A 36 2.77 7.87 -12.76
N ASN A 37 1.70 8.27 -12.09
CA ASN A 37 0.52 8.86 -12.70
C ASN A 37 0.68 10.37 -12.93
N GLY A 38 1.68 10.74 -13.73
CA GLY A 38 1.93 12.11 -14.11
C GLY A 38 2.32 13.02 -12.94
N SER A 39 3.20 12.54 -12.05
CA SER A 39 3.74 13.34 -10.96
C SER A 39 4.55 14.53 -11.46
N THR A 40 4.49 15.63 -10.72
CA THR A 40 5.22 16.87 -11.00
C THR A 40 6.31 17.18 -9.96
N ASP A 41 6.39 16.38 -8.90
CA ASP A 41 7.32 16.55 -7.77
C ASP A 41 8.60 15.71 -7.86
N GLY A 42 8.74 14.91 -8.93
CA GLY A 42 9.90 14.04 -9.11
C GLY A 42 9.72 12.61 -8.57
N THR A 43 8.52 12.18 -8.19
CA THR A 43 8.21 10.82 -7.69
C THR A 43 8.85 9.73 -8.55
N GLY A 44 8.61 9.75 -9.87
CA GLY A 44 9.18 8.75 -10.79
C GLY A 44 10.72 8.75 -10.80
N ASN A 45 11.34 9.93 -10.67
CA ASN A 45 12.80 10.03 -10.61
C ASN A 45 13.35 9.40 -9.32
N VAL A 46 12.70 9.67 -8.18
CA VAL A 46 13.05 9.04 -6.90
C VAL A 46 12.92 7.50 -7.01
N ALA A 47 11.83 6.99 -7.55
CA ALA A 47 11.64 5.55 -7.73
C ALA A 47 12.76 4.93 -8.63
N ARG A 48 13.15 5.61 -9.70
CA ARG A 48 14.22 5.15 -10.60
C ARG A 48 15.60 5.09 -9.94
N THR A 49 15.85 5.85 -8.86
CA THR A 49 17.12 5.72 -8.13
C THR A 49 17.36 4.31 -7.58
N PHE A 50 16.30 3.53 -7.37
CA PHE A 50 16.38 2.14 -6.93
C PHE A 50 16.69 1.14 -8.04
N GLY A 51 16.89 1.58 -9.29
CA GLY A 51 17.26 0.71 -10.42
C GLY A 51 18.52 -0.13 -10.19
N PHE A 52 19.39 0.26 -9.24
CA PHE A 52 20.57 -0.52 -8.86
C PHE A 52 20.21 -1.90 -8.26
N THR A 53 19.02 -2.06 -7.72
CA THR A 53 18.55 -3.34 -7.18
C THR A 53 18.18 -4.34 -8.26
N GLY A 54 17.83 -3.86 -9.47
CA GLY A 54 17.25 -4.68 -10.53
C GLY A 54 15.82 -5.17 -10.25
N GLN A 55 15.21 -4.67 -9.16
CA GLN A 55 13.91 -5.14 -8.65
C GLN A 55 12.80 -4.09 -8.78
N VAL A 56 13.08 -2.90 -9.31
CA VAL A 56 12.11 -1.80 -9.40
C VAL A 56 11.87 -1.43 -10.86
N ASP A 57 10.64 -1.62 -11.32
CA ASP A 57 10.15 -1.18 -12.63
C ASP A 57 9.32 0.09 -12.44
N VAL A 58 9.61 1.14 -13.21
CA VAL A 58 8.84 2.39 -13.19
C VAL A 58 8.12 2.55 -14.52
N ILE A 59 6.80 2.69 -14.47
CA ILE A 59 5.94 2.90 -15.63
C ILE A 59 5.41 4.32 -15.57
N ASP A 60 5.75 5.13 -16.57
CA ASP A 60 5.17 6.45 -16.73
C ASP A 60 3.74 6.35 -17.30
N TRP A 61 2.80 7.01 -16.63
CA TRP A 61 1.41 7.12 -17.08
C TRP A 61 1.01 8.61 -17.20
N PRO A 62 1.42 9.29 -18.28
CA PRO A 62 1.33 10.75 -18.37
C PRO A 62 -0.08 11.28 -18.70
N GLY A 63 -1.02 10.40 -18.94
CA GLY A 63 -2.38 10.76 -19.37
C GLY A 63 -3.44 10.56 -18.29
N PRO A 64 -4.69 10.93 -18.59
CA PRO A 64 -5.80 10.55 -17.75
C PRO A 64 -5.91 9.02 -17.70
N GLY A 65 -6.31 8.50 -16.57
CA GLY A 65 -6.53 7.07 -16.36
C GLY A 65 -6.97 6.80 -14.95
N THR A 66 -7.72 5.74 -14.77
CA THR A 66 -8.15 5.29 -13.46
C THR A 66 -7.10 4.35 -12.86
N GLN A 67 -7.06 4.27 -11.55
CA GLN A 67 -6.22 3.29 -10.85
C GLN A 67 -6.57 1.84 -11.29
N ILE A 68 -7.84 1.58 -11.61
CA ILE A 68 -8.29 0.28 -12.11
C ILE A 68 -7.61 -0.07 -13.44
N GLU A 69 -7.59 0.85 -14.42
CA GLU A 69 -6.93 0.62 -15.72
C GLU A 69 -5.44 0.35 -15.57
N MET A 70 -4.78 1.06 -14.65
CA MET A 70 -3.36 0.85 -14.33
C MET A 70 -3.11 -0.54 -13.73
N TYR A 71 -3.95 -0.95 -12.79
CA TYR A 71 -3.86 -2.27 -12.17
C TYR A 71 -4.20 -3.39 -13.15
N GLU A 72 -5.20 -3.23 -14.02
CA GLU A 72 -5.51 -4.18 -15.09
C GLU A 72 -4.35 -4.36 -16.07
N LYS A 73 -3.66 -3.26 -16.41
CA LYS A 73 -2.44 -3.34 -17.24
C LYS A 73 -1.37 -4.18 -16.55
N VAL A 74 -1.09 -3.92 -15.29
CA VAL A 74 -0.05 -4.67 -14.56
C VAL A 74 -0.48 -6.12 -14.34
N ALA A 75 -1.73 -6.39 -14.01
CA ALA A 75 -2.24 -7.75 -13.87
C ALA A 75 -2.04 -8.57 -15.16
N ARG A 76 -2.30 -7.95 -16.33
CA ARG A 76 -2.08 -8.59 -17.63
C ARG A 76 -0.59 -8.78 -17.95
N ASP A 77 0.22 -7.73 -17.77
CA ASP A 77 1.63 -7.71 -18.19
C ASP A 77 2.53 -8.61 -17.31
N TYR A 78 2.12 -8.81 -16.04
CA TYR A 78 2.85 -9.61 -15.06
C TYR A 78 2.25 -11.00 -14.81
N ARG A 79 1.17 -11.37 -15.49
CA ARG A 79 0.46 -12.64 -15.35
C ARG A 79 1.40 -13.87 -15.36
N ASP A 80 2.36 -13.88 -16.28
CA ASP A 80 3.30 -14.98 -16.47
C ASP A 80 4.72 -14.62 -15.98
N ARG A 81 4.89 -13.49 -15.30
CA ARG A 81 6.17 -12.97 -14.83
C ARG A 81 6.36 -13.10 -13.32
N THR A 82 5.27 -13.21 -12.58
CA THR A 82 5.29 -13.37 -11.13
C THR A 82 4.27 -14.43 -10.70
N GLU A 83 4.54 -15.09 -9.57
CA GLU A 83 3.56 -16.03 -9.00
C GLU A 83 2.47 -15.29 -8.24
N TRP A 84 2.84 -14.32 -7.41
CA TRP A 84 1.93 -13.52 -6.61
C TRP A 84 2.03 -12.04 -6.98
N LEU A 85 0.89 -11.36 -7.08
CA LEU A 85 0.79 -9.95 -7.35
C LEU A 85 -0.04 -9.26 -6.26
N ALA A 86 0.56 -8.28 -5.58
CA ALA A 86 -0.06 -7.45 -4.55
C ALA A 86 -0.34 -6.06 -5.12
N PHE A 87 -1.50 -5.49 -4.79
CA PHE A 87 -1.89 -4.14 -5.16
C PHE A 87 -1.96 -3.29 -3.89
N ILE A 88 -0.99 -2.37 -3.73
CA ILE A 88 -0.75 -1.66 -2.46
C ILE A 88 -0.54 -0.18 -2.76
N ASP A 89 -1.23 0.71 -2.02
CA ASP A 89 -1.10 2.14 -2.21
C ASP A 89 0.20 2.69 -1.58
N ALA A 90 0.63 3.91 -1.99
CA ALA A 90 1.90 4.50 -1.56
C ALA A 90 1.97 4.87 -0.06
N ASP A 91 0.85 4.82 0.64
CA ASP A 91 0.73 5.04 2.08
C ASP A 91 0.41 3.76 2.88
N GLU A 92 0.54 2.59 2.24
CA GLU A 92 0.29 1.28 2.82
C GLU A 92 1.58 0.46 2.86
N PHE A 93 1.82 -0.20 3.98
CA PHE A 93 3.03 -0.97 4.25
C PHE A 93 2.67 -2.40 4.63
N LEU A 94 2.86 -3.33 3.70
CA LEU A 94 2.54 -4.76 3.87
C LEU A 94 3.76 -5.53 4.39
N TYR A 95 3.54 -6.29 5.46
CA TYR A 95 4.59 -7.12 6.05
C TYR A 95 4.02 -8.36 6.77
N PRO A 96 4.85 -9.41 7.01
CA PRO A 96 4.41 -10.58 7.76
C PRO A 96 4.33 -10.26 9.25
N VAL A 97 3.38 -10.86 9.98
CA VAL A 97 3.28 -10.75 11.45
C VAL A 97 4.53 -11.34 12.10
N GLU A 98 4.95 -12.51 11.64
CA GLU A 98 6.15 -13.19 12.13
C GLU A 98 7.23 -13.28 11.05
N GLY A 99 8.50 -13.19 11.49
CA GLY A 99 9.64 -13.26 10.57
C GLY A 99 9.78 -12.04 9.65
N PRO A 100 10.75 -12.06 8.75
CA PRO A 100 11.04 -10.93 7.87
C PRO A 100 10.52 -11.07 6.43
N ASP A 101 9.94 -12.22 6.03
CA ASP A 101 9.77 -12.59 4.61
C ASP A 101 8.34 -13.03 4.29
N LEU A 102 7.61 -12.18 3.57
CA LEU A 102 6.25 -12.42 3.09
C LEU A 102 6.11 -13.68 2.22
N ARG A 103 7.16 -14.05 1.48
CA ARG A 103 7.13 -15.23 0.59
C ARG A 103 6.92 -16.51 1.38
N LYS A 104 7.55 -16.63 2.54
CA LYS A 104 7.36 -17.77 3.45
C LYS A 104 5.94 -17.81 3.98
N THR A 105 5.43 -16.66 4.39
CA THR A 105 4.06 -16.54 4.92
C THR A 105 3.01 -16.90 3.86
N LEU A 106 3.21 -16.45 2.60
CA LEU A 106 2.33 -16.82 1.48
C LEU A 106 2.42 -18.32 1.15
N ALA A 107 3.61 -18.92 1.20
CA ALA A 107 3.78 -20.35 0.96
C ALA A 107 3.01 -21.21 1.98
N GLU A 108 2.91 -20.75 3.22
CA GLU A 108 2.16 -21.43 4.30
C GLU A 108 0.63 -21.37 4.11
N MET A 109 0.12 -20.48 3.26
CA MET A 109 -1.32 -20.39 2.93
C MET A 109 -1.81 -21.54 2.05
N GLY A 110 -0.90 -22.31 1.45
CA GLY A 110 -1.25 -23.45 0.59
C GLY A 110 -1.80 -23.06 -0.78
N ASP A 111 -2.66 -23.87 -1.34
CA ASP A 111 -3.24 -23.66 -2.68
C ASP A 111 -4.52 -22.79 -2.61
N ILE A 112 -4.29 -21.49 -2.42
CA ILE A 112 -5.33 -20.46 -2.50
C ILE A 112 -5.09 -19.57 -3.73
N ASP A 113 -6.14 -18.93 -4.24
CA ASP A 113 -6.04 -18.02 -5.36
C ASP A 113 -5.61 -16.61 -4.96
N GLY A 114 -5.96 -16.19 -3.74
CA GLY A 114 -5.57 -14.91 -3.20
C GLY A 114 -6.02 -14.71 -1.76
N VAL A 115 -5.40 -13.74 -1.12
CA VAL A 115 -5.68 -13.32 0.26
C VAL A 115 -6.03 -11.84 0.30
N GLY A 116 -7.10 -11.51 1.04
CA GLY A 116 -7.44 -10.14 1.40
C GLY A 116 -6.80 -9.80 2.75
N VAL A 117 -5.89 -8.85 2.75
CA VAL A 117 -5.18 -8.42 3.96
C VAL A 117 -5.83 -7.16 4.51
N HIS A 118 -6.30 -7.20 5.75
CA HIS A 118 -6.94 -6.07 6.41
C HIS A 118 -5.96 -4.96 6.78
N TRP A 119 -6.48 -3.73 6.83
CA TRP A 119 -5.74 -2.58 7.31
C TRP A 119 -5.60 -2.54 8.83
N HIS A 120 -4.52 -1.93 9.29
CA HIS A 120 -4.47 -1.17 10.54
C HIS A 120 -4.34 0.31 10.18
N ILE A 121 -5.36 1.10 10.54
CA ILE A 121 -5.33 2.56 10.32
C ILE A 121 -4.45 3.19 11.39
N TYR A 122 -3.42 3.91 10.93
CA TYR A 122 -2.51 4.69 11.76
C TYR A 122 -2.91 6.16 11.74
N GLY A 123 -2.85 6.79 12.90
CA GLY A 123 -3.12 8.22 13.08
C GLY A 123 -1.86 9.07 12.95
N SER A 124 -1.99 10.33 13.35
CA SER A 124 -0.94 11.34 13.26
C SER A 124 0.11 11.25 14.36
N ASP A 125 -0.08 10.40 15.37
CA ASP A 125 0.71 10.37 16.62
C ASP A 125 0.77 11.76 17.32
N GLY A 126 -0.21 12.62 17.02
CA GLY A 126 -0.30 14.00 17.51
C GLY A 126 0.51 15.03 16.72
N HIS A 127 1.15 14.64 15.61
CA HIS A 127 1.90 15.57 14.78
C HIS A 127 0.98 16.45 13.93
N THR A 128 1.17 17.77 14.02
CA THR A 128 0.47 18.74 13.17
C THR A 128 1.21 19.03 11.88
N GLU A 129 2.54 18.95 11.89
CA GLU A 129 3.41 19.18 10.75
C GLU A 129 4.21 17.92 10.40
N ALA A 130 4.71 17.84 9.16
CA ALA A 130 5.56 16.75 8.72
C ALA A 130 6.81 16.61 9.59
N VAL A 131 7.11 15.40 10.03
CA VAL A 131 8.27 15.08 10.86
C VAL A 131 9.37 14.48 9.99
N PRO A 132 10.61 14.96 10.08
CA PRO A 132 11.72 14.36 9.39
C PRO A 132 11.94 12.89 9.80
N GLY A 133 12.31 12.05 8.84
CA GLY A 133 12.57 10.62 9.09
C GLY A 133 11.56 9.72 8.41
N LEU A 134 11.48 8.47 8.87
CA LEU A 134 10.64 7.45 8.24
C LEU A 134 9.21 7.47 8.79
N THR A 135 8.25 7.28 7.92
CA THR A 135 6.83 7.16 8.28
C THR A 135 6.62 6.08 9.34
N VAL A 136 7.25 4.91 9.18
CA VAL A 136 7.13 3.78 10.11
C VAL A 136 7.72 4.06 11.50
N GLU A 137 8.61 5.03 11.63
CA GLU A 137 9.19 5.44 12.92
C GLU A 137 8.42 6.61 13.54
N ASN A 138 7.88 7.52 12.72
CA ASN A 138 7.23 8.73 13.19
C ASN A 138 5.76 8.49 13.60
N TYR A 139 5.06 7.59 12.89
CA TYR A 139 3.64 7.30 13.12
C TYR A 139 3.47 5.91 13.70
N THR A 140 3.46 5.83 15.02
CA THR A 140 3.51 4.55 15.75
C THR A 140 2.25 4.29 16.57
N ARG A 141 1.20 5.09 16.38
CA ARG A 141 -0.10 4.90 17.01
C ARG A 141 -1.17 4.62 15.97
N ARG A 142 -2.01 3.66 16.29
CA ARG A 142 -3.06 3.17 15.40
C ARG A 142 -4.42 3.08 16.09
N ALA A 143 -5.44 2.84 15.28
CA ALA A 143 -6.78 2.50 15.73
C ALA A 143 -6.79 1.22 16.59
N GLU A 144 -7.77 1.11 17.46
CA GLU A 144 -8.15 -0.17 18.09
C GLU A 144 -8.58 -1.18 17.02
N ASP A 145 -8.42 -2.47 17.30
CA ASP A 145 -8.75 -3.55 16.36
C ASP A 145 -10.23 -3.55 15.94
N THR A 146 -11.11 -3.02 16.78
CA THR A 146 -12.54 -2.88 16.51
C THR A 146 -12.91 -1.72 15.58
N PHE A 147 -11.96 -0.85 15.23
CA PHE A 147 -12.23 0.30 14.38
C PHE A 147 -12.73 -0.14 13.00
N LEU A 148 -13.86 0.42 12.58
CA LEU A 148 -14.61 -0.07 11.44
C LEU A 148 -13.81 -0.05 10.12
N PHE A 149 -13.02 1.01 9.89
CA PHE A 149 -12.22 1.14 8.65
C PHE A 149 -11.08 0.14 8.54
N ASN A 150 -10.66 -0.51 9.64
CA ASN A 150 -9.70 -1.61 9.58
C ASN A 150 -10.23 -2.81 8.78
N ARG A 151 -11.55 -2.88 8.54
CA ARG A 151 -12.19 -3.95 7.77
C ARG A 151 -12.02 -3.83 6.25
N HIS A 152 -11.40 -2.76 5.77
CA HIS A 152 -10.94 -2.72 4.38
C HIS A 152 -9.78 -3.68 4.17
N ILE A 153 -9.70 -4.21 2.96
CA ILE A 153 -8.61 -5.11 2.56
C ILE A 153 -7.83 -4.55 1.39
N LYS A 154 -6.61 -5.08 1.23
CA LYS A 154 -5.88 -5.09 -0.03
C LYS A 154 -5.66 -6.52 -0.49
N THR A 155 -5.66 -6.72 -1.78
CA THR A 155 -5.58 -8.07 -2.37
C THR A 155 -4.14 -8.42 -2.73
N VAL A 156 -3.71 -9.61 -2.29
CA VAL A 156 -2.54 -10.32 -2.80
C VAL A 156 -3.04 -11.58 -3.48
N ALA A 157 -2.84 -11.73 -4.79
CA ALA A 157 -3.42 -12.79 -5.59
C ALA A 157 -2.38 -13.52 -6.45
N ARG A 158 -2.63 -14.79 -6.76
CA ARG A 158 -1.87 -15.49 -7.80
C ARG A 158 -2.10 -14.82 -9.14
N ALA A 159 -1.02 -14.28 -9.74
CA ALA A 159 -1.12 -13.46 -10.95
C ALA A 159 -1.85 -14.18 -12.09
N ALA A 160 -1.56 -15.46 -12.28
CA ALA A 160 -2.20 -16.28 -13.32
C ALA A 160 -3.71 -16.51 -13.12
N ARG A 161 -4.21 -16.32 -11.89
CA ARG A 161 -5.62 -16.56 -11.50
C ARG A 161 -6.45 -15.29 -11.39
N ILE A 162 -5.85 -14.11 -11.63
CA ILE A 162 -6.58 -12.83 -11.65
C ILE A 162 -7.50 -12.80 -12.88
N GLU A 163 -8.78 -12.53 -12.65
CA GLU A 163 -9.80 -12.39 -13.68
C GLU A 163 -10.24 -10.96 -13.90
N LYS A 164 -10.36 -10.18 -12.81
CA LYS A 164 -10.88 -8.83 -12.87
C LYS A 164 -10.39 -7.94 -11.72
N VAL A 165 -10.11 -6.68 -12.03
CA VAL A 165 -9.89 -5.62 -11.04
C VAL A 165 -11.24 -4.93 -10.79
N TYR A 166 -11.79 -5.08 -9.59
CA TYR A 166 -13.04 -4.41 -9.21
C TYR A 166 -12.81 -3.01 -8.66
N SER A 167 -11.75 -2.85 -7.89
CA SER A 167 -11.32 -1.58 -7.29
C SER A 167 -9.85 -1.64 -6.93
N SER A 168 -9.32 -0.58 -6.31
CA SER A 168 -7.97 -0.58 -5.73
C SER A 168 -7.81 -1.55 -4.54
N HIS A 169 -8.89 -2.10 -4.04
CA HIS A 169 -8.93 -2.98 -2.88
C HIS A 169 -9.19 -4.44 -3.26
N LEU A 170 -10.14 -4.64 -4.16
CA LEU A 170 -10.66 -5.95 -4.49
C LEU A 170 -10.28 -6.38 -5.90
N ILE A 171 -9.45 -7.41 -5.98
CA ILE A 171 -9.05 -8.08 -7.21
C ILE A 171 -9.69 -9.46 -7.23
N GLY A 172 -10.51 -9.72 -8.25
CA GLY A 172 -11.20 -11.00 -8.40
C GLY A 172 -10.31 -12.08 -9.01
N THR A 173 -10.41 -13.27 -8.45
CA THR A 173 -9.70 -14.46 -8.90
C THR A 173 -10.68 -15.60 -9.18
N ALA A 174 -10.27 -16.58 -9.97
CA ALA A 174 -11.11 -17.70 -10.39
C ALA A 174 -11.68 -18.51 -9.21
N GLY A 175 -10.89 -18.76 -8.19
CA GLY A 175 -11.28 -19.50 -6.99
C GLY A 175 -11.72 -18.64 -5.80
N GLY A 176 -11.78 -17.31 -5.98
CA GLY A 176 -12.12 -16.36 -4.91
C GLY A 176 -10.93 -16.02 -4.00
N LEU A 177 -11.23 -15.25 -2.96
CA LEU A 177 -10.24 -14.82 -1.96
C LEU A 177 -10.56 -15.44 -0.60
N VAL A 178 -9.54 -15.59 0.22
CA VAL A 178 -9.68 -15.86 1.65
C VAL A 178 -9.18 -14.68 2.47
N ASP A 179 -9.62 -14.56 3.72
CA ASP A 179 -9.01 -13.66 4.68
C ASP A 179 -7.71 -14.27 5.24
N ASP A 180 -7.01 -13.52 6.07
CA ASP A 180 -5.77 -13.93 6.72
C ASP A 180 -5.93 -15.17 7.65
N GLY A 181 -7.15 -15.46 8.09
CA GLY A 181 -7.51 -16.67 8.83
C GLY A 181 -7.82 -17.87 7.94
N GLY A 182 -7.92 -17.68 6.61
CA GLY A 182 -8.30 -18.70 5.64
C GLY A 182 -9.81 -18.83 5.40
N ALA A 183 -10.63 -17.94 5.95
CA ALA A 183 -12.07 -17.95 5.70
C ALA A 183 -12.40 -17.23 4.37
N PRO A 184 -13.38 -17.73 3.58
CA PRO A 184 -13.75 -17.11 2.31
C PRO A 184 -14.20 -15.65 2.48
N ILE A 185 -13.73 -14.79 1.56
CA ILE A 185 -14.15 -13.40 1.43
C ILE A 185 -15.27 -13.33 0.39
N PRO A 186 -16.48 -12.80 0.74
CA PRO A 186 -17.55 -12.60 -0.23
C PRO A 186 -17.13 -11.58 -1.29
N MET A 187 -17.29 -11.91 -2.57
CA MET A 187 -16.93 -11.01 -3.69
C MET A 187 -18.06 -10.01 -4.02
N THR A 188 -18.95 -9.74 -3.07
CA THR A 188 -20.12 -8.87 -3.24
C THR A 188 -19.86 -7.40 -2.97
N GLU A 189 -18.73 -7.08 -2.30
CA GLU A 189 -18.38 -5.73 -1.89
C GLU A 189 -17.22 -5.20 -2.76
N PRO A 190 -17.52 -4.51 -3.88
CA PRO A 190 -16.49 -4.10 -4.85
C PRO A 190 -15.46 -3.12 -4.27
N HIS A 191 -15.78 -2.47 -3.15
CA HIS A 191 -14.86 -1.53 -2.48
C HIS A 191 -13.92 -2.20 -1.47
N GLY A 192 -14.01 -3.53 -1.29
CA GLY A 192 -13.13 -4.25 -0.36
C GLY A 192 -13.38 -3.94 1.12
N PHE A 193 -14.58 -3.50 1.46
CA PHE A 193 -15.00 -3.25 2.84
C PHE A 193 -15.96 -4.33 3.31
N TYR A 194 -15.62 -5.01 4.40
CA TYR A 194 -16.40 -6.15 4.93
C TYR A 194 -16.98 -5.84 6.31
N ALA A 195 -18.15 -5.17 6.33
CA ALA A 195 -18.83 -4.73 7.55
C ALA A 195 -19.24 -5.88 8.49
N ASP A 196 -19.54 -7.03 7.92
CA ASP A 196 -20.14 -8.15 8.67
C ASP A 196 -19.11 -9.07 9.35
N LYS A 197 -17.82 -8.86 9.10
CA LYS A 197 -16.74 -9.65 9.70
C LYS A 197 -15.74 -8.76 10.42
N PRO A 198 -15.24 -9.18 11.60
CA PRO A 198 -14.10 -8.51 12.21
C PRO A 198 -12.87 -8.66 11.31
N ALA A 199 -12.03 -7.66 11.29
CA ALA A 199 -10.71 -7.75 10.69
C ALA A 199 -9.83 -8.75 11.46
N CYS A 200 -8.89 -9.40 10.77
CA CYS A 200 -7.94 -10.34 11.37
C CYS A 200 -6.52 -10.09 10.84
N TRP A 201 -5.52 -10.38 11.67
CA TRP A 201 -4.10 -10.16 11.39
C TRP A 201 -3.25 -11.31 11.96
N ASN A 202 -3.51 -12.53 11.49
CA ASN A 202 -2.80 -13.71 12.00
C ASN A 202 -1.43 -13.90 11.36
N ARG A 203 -1.31 -13.54 10.06
CA ARG A 203 -0.12 -13.77 9.25
C ARG A 203 0.42 -12.50 8.59
N PHE A 204 -0.48 -11.61 8.19
CA PHE A 204 -0.15 -10.40 7.43
C PHE A 204 -0.63 -9.15 8.15
N ARG A 205 0.07 -8.04 7.92
CA ARG A 205 -0.35 -6.70 8.33
C ARG A 205 -0.18 -5.73 7.20
N ILE A 206 -1.13 -4.80 7.08
CA ILE A 206 -0.97 -3.57 6.32
C ILE A 206 -1.13 -2.41 7.28
N ASN A 207 -0.04 -1.69 7.55
CA ASN A 207 -0.13 -0.40 8.20
C ASN A 207 -0.53 0.62 7.15
N HIS A 208 -1.67 1.26 7.34
CA HIS A 208 -2.18 2.31 6.46
C HIS A 208 -2.01 3.67 7.12
N TYR A 209 -1.01 4.42 6.67
CA TYR A 209 -0.67 5.75 7.16
C TYR A 209 -1.50 6.81 6.41
N HIS A 210 -2.84 6.68 6.51
CA HIS A 210 -3.78 7.48 5.74
C HIS A 210 -3.66 8.97 6.01
N THR A 211 -3.53 9.34 7.27
CA THR A 211 -3.49 10.74 7.73
C THR A 211 -2.07 11.30 7.73
N ARG A 212 -1.11 10.58 8.29
CA ARG A 212 0.17 11.15 8.72
C ARG A 212 -0.09 12.41 9.58
N SER A 213 0.70 13.47 9.47
CA SER A 213 0.40 14.75 10.13
C SER A 213 -0.76 15.50 9.45
N TRP A 214 -1.34 16.45 10.16
CA TRP A 214 -2.39 17.32 9.59
C TRP A 214 -1.93 18.05 8.33
N GLY A 215 -0.71 18.64 8.35
CA GLY A 215 -0.16 19.34 7.19
C GLY A 215 0.04 18.44 5.97
N GLU A 216 0.55 17.22 6.17
CA GLU A 216 0.69 16.23 5.09
C GLU A 216 -0.68 15.79 4.55
N TYR A 217 -1.67 15.62 5.43
CA TYR A 217 -3.02 15.28 5.02
C TYR A 217 -3.68 16.35 4.16
N GLN A 218 -3.50 17.63 4.52
CA GLN A 218 -3.99 18.75 3.71
C GLN A 218 -3.38 18.75 2.29
N ILE A 219 -2.07 18.50 2.19
CA ILE A 219 -1.38 18.36 0.89
C ILE A 219 -1.94 17.17 0.11
N LYS A 220 -2.13 16.03 0.76
CA LYS A 220 -2.73 14.84 0.13
C LYS A 220 -4.14 15.13 -0.38
N ALA A 221 -4.99 15.74 0.44
CA ALA A 221 -6.36 16.09 0.08
C ALA A 221 -6.44 17.09 -1.08
N SER A 222 -5.49 18.03 -1.18
CA SER A 222 -5.45 19.02 -2.27
C SER A 222 -5.12 18.43 -3.64
N ARG A 223 -4.56 17.22 -3.69
CA ARG A 223 -4.25 16.50 -4.96
C ARG A 223 -5.49 15.89 -5.63
N GLY A 224 -6.62 15.85 -4.92
CA GLY A 224 -7.83 15.11 -5.32
C GLY A 224 -7.72 13.60 -5.08
N TYR A 225 -8.87 12.94 -5.04
CA TYR A 225 -8.94 11.47 -4.98
C TYR A 225 -9.30 10.92 -6.36
N PHE A 226 -8.70 9.81 -6.76
CA PHE A 226 -9.04 9.14 -8.01
C PHE A 226 -10.54 8.90 -8.14
N GLY A 227 -11.16 9.47 -9.19
CA GLY A 227 -12.55 9.16 -9.57
C GLY A 227 -13.66 9.84 -8.74
N VAL A 228 -13.34 10.84 -7.93
CA VAL A 228 -14.33 11.62 -7.18
C VAL A 228 -14.36 13.07 -7.68
N ASP A 229 -15.57 13.60 -7.93
CA ASP A 229 -15.75 15.00 -8.32
C ASP A 229 -15.11 15.96 -7.33
N ASP A 230 -14.09 16.69 -7.77
CA ASP A 230 -13.22 17.55 -6.96
C ASP A 230 -13.97 18.63 -6.17
N GLU A 231 -15.10 19.15 -6.66
CA GLU A 231 -15.85 20.22 -5.99
C GLU A 231 -16.47 19.81 -4.65
N LYS A 232 -16.80 18.53 -4.46
CA LYS A 232 -17.41 18.05 -3.21
C LYS A 232 -16.38 17.71 -2.12
N LEU A 233 -15.13 17.47 -2.48
CA LEU A 233 -14.04 17.14 -1.55
C LEU A 233 -13.30 18.37 -1.04
N ALA A 234 -13.42 19.49 -1.71
CA ALA A 234 -12.59 20.69 -1.52
C ALA A 234 -13.00 21.59 -0.35
N SER A 235 -14.03 21.29 0.43
CA SER A 235 -14.31 22.13 1.60
C SER A 235 -13.34 21.81 2.74
N GLU A 236 -12.74 22.84 3.33
CA GLU A 236 -11.85 22.71 4.50
C GLU A 236 -12.51 21.90 5.64
N GLN A 237 -13.80 22.11 5.88
CA GLN A 237 -14.54 21.37 6.90
C GLN A 237 -14.57 19.88 6.63
N ARG A 238 -14.79 19.45 5.39
CA ARG A 238 -14.81 18.03 5.03
C ARG A 238 -13.45 17.39 5.16
N ILE A 239 -12.39 18.09 4.77
CA ILE A 239 -11.00 17.63 4.94
C ILE A 239 -10.73 17.43 6.44
N ALA A 240 -11.12 18.39 7.28
CA ALA A 240 -10.98 18.28 8.73
C ALA A 240 -11.79 17.12 9.33
N ASP A 241 -13.03 16.93 8.90
CA ASP A 241 -13.91 15.84 9.38
C ASP A 241 -13.34 14.48 8.98
N MET A 242 -12.84 14.34 7.76
CA MET A 242 -12.21 13.10 7.28
C MET A 242 -10.89 12.81 8.01
N PHE A 243 -10.06 13.83 8.26
CA PHE A 243 -8.88 13.69 9.09
C PHE A 243 -9.25 13.19 10.48
N ALA A 244 -10.16 13.88 11.17
CA ALA A 244 -10.59 13.54 12.52
C ALA A 244 -11.17 12.10 12.60
N CYS A 245 -11.82 11.62 11.55
CA CYS A 245 -12.35 10.28 11.49
C CYS A 245 -11.23 9.22 11.45
N HIS A 246 -10.13 9.50 10.73
CA HIS A 246 -9.04 8.54 10.49
C HIS A 246 -7.83 8.77 11.40
N ASP A 247 -7.75 9.89 12.12
CA ASP A 247 -6.66 10.18 13.05
C ASP A 247 -6.82 9.38 14.35
N ARG A 248 -6.49 8.10 14.26
CA ARG A 248 -6.68 7.12 15.33
C ARG A 248 -5.35 6.81 16.00
N ASN A 249 -5.29 7.08 17.29
CA ASN A 249 -4.04 7.07 18.07
C ASN A 249 -4.15 6.26 19.37
N GLU A 250 -5.12 5.33 19.45
CA GLU A 250 -5.45 4.63 20.69
C GLU A 250 -4.39 3.62 21.12
N VAL A 251 -3.82 2.89 20.15
CA VAL A 251 -2.91 1.77 20.41
C VAL A 251 -1.51 2.12 19.94
N LYS A 252 -0.51 1.97 20.81
CA LYS A 252 0.91 2.03 20.42
C LYS A 252 1.28 0.76 19.67
N ASP A 253 1.77 0.89 18.45
CA ASP A 253 2.22 -0.23 17.62
C ASP A 253 3.38 0.21 16.71
N ASP A 254 4.58 -0.16 17.07
CA ASP A 254 5.81 0.12 16.34
C ASP A 254 6.39 -1.14 15.65
N SER A 255 5.57 -2.16 15.44
CA SER A 255 5.99 -3.46 14.90
C SER A 255 6.67 -3.40 13.53
N ALA A 256 6.33 -2.38 12.71
CA ALA A 256 6.95 -2.16 11.40
C ALA A 256 8.41 -1.65 11.50
N THR A 257 8.81 -1.03 12.62
CA THR A 257 10.17 -0.47 12.77
C THR A 257 11.26 -1.53 12.74
N ARG A 258 10.93 -2.80 12.98
CA ARG A 258 11.88 -3.91 12.88
C ARG A 258 12.51 -4.08 11.50
N PHE A 259 11.90 -3.51 10.45
CA PHE A 259 12.42 -3.55 9.08
C PHE A 259 13.37 -2.39 8.76
N VAL A 260 13.40 -1.34 9.56
CA VAL A 260 14.21 -0.13 9.35
C VAL A 260 15.71 -0.44 9.16
N PRO A 261 16.34 -1.34 9.94
CA PRO A 261 17.75 -1.67 9.71
C PRO A 261 18.04 -2.20 8.30
N GLY A 262 17.12 -2.93 7.68
CA GLY A 262 17.22 -3.42 6.30
C GLY A 262 16.99 -2.34 5.25
N MET A 263 16.18 -1.33 5.57
CA MET A 263 15.87 -0.22 4.66
C MET A 263 17.04 0.77 4.51
N HIS A 264 17.76 1.05 5.59
CA HIS A 264 18.81 2.07 5.62
C HIS A 264 19.89 1.92 4.52
N PRO A 265 20.44 0.71 4.23
CA PRO A 265 21.39 0.56 3.13
C PRO A 265 20.80 0.93 1.77
N LEU A 266 19.54 0.55 1.52
CA LEU A 266 18.83 0.83 0.27
C LEU A 266 18.60 2.32 0.10
N LEU A 267 18.11 3.00 1.14
CA LEU A 267 17.84 4.43 1.14
C LEU A 267 19.13 5.25 0.90
N ARG A 268 20.21 4.97 1.64
CA ARG A 268 21.50 5.68 1.44
C ARG A 268 22.03 5.51 0.02
N GLN A 269 21.88 4.32 -0.56
CA GLN A 269 22.34 4.08 -1.93
C GLN A 269 21.47 4.79 -2.97
N ALA A 270 20.16 4.91 -2.73
CA ALA A 270 19.25 5.64 -3.58
C ALA A 270 19.49 7.15 -3.51
N GLU A 271 19.67 7.73 -2.31
CA GLU A 271 19.98 9.14 -2.11
C GLU A 271 21.21 9.58 -2.90
N GLY A 272 22.29 8.79 -2.89
CA GLY A 272 23.51 9.06 -3.66
C GLY A 272 23.33 9.04 -5.19
N ARG A 273 22.14 8.73 -5.69
CA ARG A 273 21.81 8.64 -7.12
C ARG A 273 20.80 9.68 -7.58
N LEU A 274 20.28 10.51 -6.67
CA LEU A 274 19.42 11.63 -7.04
C LEU A 274 20.24 12.62 -7.90
N PRO A 275 19.68 13.09 -9.03
CA PRO A 275 20.34 14.13 -9.80
C PRO A 275 20.48 15.40 -8.95
N SER A 276 21.67 16.01 -9.01
CA SER A 276 22.00 17.28 -8.36
C SER A 276 21.18 18.45 -8.94
#